data_c0de8f655aad18e27c501aca03c1a4ce
#
_entry.id   c0de8f655aad18e27c501aca03c1a4ce
#
_cell.length_a   1.000
_cell.length_b   1.000
_cell.length_c   1.000
_cell.angle_alpha   90.00
_cell.angle_beta   90.00
_cell.angle_gamma   90.00
#
_symmetry.space_group_name_H-M   'P 1'
#
loop_
_entity.id
_entity.type
_entity.pdbx_description
1 polymer ?
#
loop_
_entity_poly.entity_id
_entity_poly.type
_entity_poly.pdbx_seq_one_letter_code
_entity_poly.pdbx_strand_id
1 'polypeptide(L)'
;SGVKFDGSAKIFIDNEFVQEELGEILFTDYGISGPPILQLSRNASYSTSKGKNVTISVDMMNNFSKEELIHFLENHWGVFGYKSVYDSLIGIINKKIIPILLREANIESIHKPCWELTWQEKNNIFALLKDWRFNVTGTNGFNNAQVTAGGVNTKEVDESTLESKIVPNLYFCGEILDVDGDCGGFNLQWAWASALAVSNRSEEHTSELQSPVRS
;
A
#
# COMPACT_ATOMS: atom_id res chain seq x y z
N SER A 1 16.30 -5.42 -7.42
CA SER A 1 15.04 -4.78 -7.83
C SER A 1 14.18 -5.75 -8.63
N GLY A 2 12.87 -5.46 -8.74
CA GLY A 2 11.92 -6.29 -9.47
C GLY A 2 11.56 -7.61 -8.77
N VAL A 3 11.54 -7.62 -7.45
CA VAL A 3 11.09 -8.78 -6.67
C VAL A 3 9.70 -8.50 -6.14
N LYS A 4 8.78 -9.42 -6.39
CA LYS A 4 7.41 -9.36 -5.90
C LYS A 4 7.05 -10.60 -5.09
N PHE A 5 6.15 -10.43 -4.13
CA PHE A 5 5.64 -11.47 -3.25
C PHE A 5 4.33 -11.01 -2.63
N ASP A 6 3.49 -11.96 -2.22
CA ASP A 6 2.30 -11.68 -1.43
C ASP A 6 2.68 -11.51 0.04
N GLY A 7 2.15 -10.46 0.67
CA GLY A 7 2.46 -10.13 2.05
C GLY A 7 1.50 -9.12 2.65
N SER A 8 1.84 -8.57 3.80
CA SER A 8 1.17 -7.40 4.34
C SER A 8 2.14 -6.23 4.52
N ALA A 9 1.62 -5.03 4.40
CA ALA A 9 2.32 -3.79 4.69
C ALA A 9 1.55 -2.99 5.73
N LYS A 10 2.25 -2.53 6.77
CA LYS A 10 1.70 -1.68 7.84
C LYS A 10 2.38 -0.33 7.81
N ILE A 11 1.59 0.72 7.95
CA ILE A 11 2.13 2.07 8.10
C ILE A 11 2.07 2.52 9.55
N PHE A 12 3.18 3.06 10.02
CA PHE A 12 3.32 3.69 11.32
C PHE A 12 3.67 5.16 11.14
N ILE A 13 3.02 6.04 11.88
CA ILE A 13 3.27 7.48 11.90
C ILE A 13 3.65 7.86 13.33
N ASP A 14 4.84 8.42 13.52
CA ASP A 14 5.42 8.73 14.85
C ASP A 14 5.41 7.49 15.79
N ASN A 15 5.66 6.31 15.23
CA ASN A 15 5.62 4.97 15.84
C ASN A 15 4.22 4.45 16.22
N GLU A 16 3.15 5.17 15.90
CA GLU A 16 1.79 4.68 16.09
C GLU A 16 1.29 3.95 14.83
N PHE A 17 0.68 2.79 15.03
CA PHE A 17 0.04 2.02 13.94
C PHE A 17 -1.16 2.79 13.39
N VAL A 18 -1.26 2.89 12.08
CA VAL A 18 -2.34 3.61 11.40
C VAL A 18 -3.20 2.69 10.53
N GLN A 19 -2.55 1.87 9.69
CA GLN A 19 -3.27 1.06 8.69
C GLN A 19 -2.43 -0.14 8.27
N GLU A 20 -3.10 -1.23 7.89
CA GLU A 20 -2.49 -2.42 7.29
C GLU A 20 -3.21 -2.77 6.00
N GLU A 21 -2.44 -3.15 4.97
CA GLU A 21 -2.93 -3.59 3.68
C GLU A 21 -2.28 -4.91 3.27
N LEU A 22 -3.08 -5.79 2.66
CA LEU A 22 -2.67 -7.10 2.19
C LEU A 22 -2.58 -7.12 0.66
N GLY A 23 -1.62 -7.86 0.11
CA GLY A 23 -1.52 -8.09 -1.33
C GLY A 23 -0.09 -8.21 -1.85
N GLU A 24 0.08 -8.09 -3.17
CA GLU A 24 1.38 -8.19 -3.82
C GLU A 24 2.22 -6.94 -3.55
N ILE A 25 3.36 -7.13 -2.88
CA ILE A 25 4.36 -6.11 -2.60
C ILE A 25 5.52 -6.25 -3.58
N LEU A 26 6.00 -5.14 -4.10
CA LEU A 26 7.08 -5.07 -5.08
C LEU A 26 8.26 -4.27 -4.54
N PHE A 27 9.45 -4.88 -4.44
CA PHE A 27 10.70 -4.17 -4.22
C PHE A 27 11.27 -3.65 -5.54
N THR A 28 11.46 -2.35 -5.63
CA THR A 28 11.96 -1.63 -6.81
C THR A 28 13.31 -0.97 -6.51
N ASP A 29 13.90 -0.32 -7.52
CA ASP A 29 15.16 0.43 -7.35
C ASP A 29 14.97 1.70 -6.51
N TYR A 30 13.76 2.25 -6.46
CA TYR A 30 13.44 3.47 -5.72
C TYR A 30 12.81 3.19 -4.35
N GLY A 31 12.48 1.95 -4.01
CA GLY A 31 11.85 1.59 -2.75
C GLY A 31 10.82 0.47 -2.87
N ILE A 32 9.69 0.63 -2.20
CA ILE A 32 8.63 -0.37 -2.13
C ILE A 32 7.42 0.13 -2.92
N SER A 33 6.74 -0.78 -3.64
CA SER A 33 5.56 -0.51 -4.45
C SER A 33 4.57 -1.69 -4.36
N GLY A 34 3.55 -1.67 -5.18
CA GLY A 34 2.46 -2.66 -5.20
C GLY A 34 1.17 -2.11 -4.62
N PRO A 35 0.03 -2.77 -4.85
CA PRO A 35 -1.28 -2.28 -4.42
C PRO A 35 -1.35 -1.90 -2.93
N PRO A 36 -0.82 -2.70 -1.97
CA PRO A 36 -0.81 -2.32 -0.56
C PRO A 36 -0.07 -1.01 -0.29
N ILE A 37 1.06 -0.79 -0.98
CA ILE A 37 1.86 0.42 -0.80
C ILE A 37 1.18 1.64 -1.42
N LEU A 38 0.53 1.47 -2.57
CA LEU A 38 -0.27 2.54 -3.19
C LEU A 38 -1.39 2.98 -2.25
N GLN A 39 -2.06 2.04 -1.61
CA GLN A 39 -3.11 2.29 -0.62
C GLN A 39 -2.59 3.11 0.59
N LEU A 40 -1.43 2.72 1.12
CA LEU A 40 -0.79 3.40 2.25
C LEU A 40 -0.14 4.74 1.86
N SER A 41 0.11 4.99 0.57
CA SER A 41 0.87 6.13 0.08
C SER A 41 0.23 7.48 0.38
N ARG A 42 -1.10 7.57 0.47
CA ARG A 42 -1.82 8.77 0.88
C ARG A 42 -1.42 9.21 2.28
N ASN A 43 -1.51 8.29 3.24
CA ASN A 43 -1.12 8.53 4.63
C ASN A 43 0.38 8.86 4.74
N ALA A 44 1.21 8.16 3.96
CA ALA A 44 2.64 8.39 3.92
C ALA A 44 2.97 9.80 3.39
N SER A 45 2.42 10.19 2.24
CA SER A 45 2.65 11.48 1.61
C SER A 45 2.19 12.65 2.51
N TYR A 46 0.97 12.55 3.02
CA TYR A 46 0.42 13.58 3.93
C TYR A 46 1.25 13.76 5.19
N SER A 47 1.69 12.66 5.80
CA SER A 47 2.43 12.70 7.06
C SER A 47 3.88 13.16 6.86
N THR A 48 4.55 12.72 5.80
CA THR A 48 5.91 13.20 5.47
C THR A 48 5.92 14.67 5.11
N SER A 49 4.89 15.19 4.41
CA SER A 49 4.78 16.64 4.10
C SER A 49 4.63 17.51 5.36
N LYS A 50 4.18 16.92 6.47
CA LYS A 50 4.07 17.57 7.78
C LYS A 50 5.30 17.34 8.68
N GLY A 51 6.36 16.73 8.15
CA GLY A 51 7.58 16.47 8.89
C GLY A 51 7.47 15.34 9.93
N LYS A 52 6.44 14.50 9.85
CA LYS A 52 6.28 13.34 10.73
C LYS A 52 7.18 12.17 10.30
N ASN A 53 7.57 11.36 11.27
CA ASN A 53 8.28 10.12 10.99
C ASN A 53 7.30 9.07 10.47
N VAL A 54 7.57 8.55 9.28
CA VAL A 54 6.74 7.51 8.66
C VAL A 54 7.58 6.27 8.44
N THR A 55 7.07 5.12 8.88
CA THR A 55 7.71 3.81 8.71
C THR A 55 6.71 2.84 8.08
N ILE A 56 7.16 2.10 7.08
CA ILE A 56 6.45 0.93 6.54
C ILE A 56 7.10 -0.33 7.11
N SER A 57 6.29 -1.19 7.69
CA SER A 57 6.65 -2.55 8.11
C SER A 57 6.08 -3.53 7.12
N VAL A 58 6.90 -4.47 6.66
CA VAL A 58 6.53 -5.51 5.69
C VAL A 58 6.59 -6.87 6.36
N ASP A 59 5.49 -7.62 6.28
CA ASP A 59 5.40 -9.02 6.66
C ASP A 59 5.40 -9.89 5.39
N MET A 60 6.49 -10.60 5.14
CA MET A 60 6.63 -11.49 3.98
C MET A 60 6.03 -12.88 4.22
N MET A 61 5.64 -13.17 5.46
CA MET A 61 5.11 -14.47 5.89
C MET A 61 3.77 -14.30 6.62
N ASN A 62 2.90 -13.47 6.06
CA ASN A 62 1.62 -13.07 6.65
C ASN A 62 0.64 -14.24 6.88
N ASN A 63 0.84 -15.37 6.21
CA ASN A 63 0.05 -16.59 6.40
C ASN A 63 0.45 -17.38 7.66
N PHE A 64 1.52 -16.98 8.35
CA PHE A 64 1.99 -17.58 9.60
C PHE A 64 1.88 -16.59 10.74
N SER A 65 1.43 -17.02 11.91
CA SER A 65 1.72 -16.31 13.14
C SER A 65 3.23 -16.33 13.41
N LYS A 66 3.69 -15.51 14.35
CA LYS A 66 5.11 -15.49 14.73
C LYS A 66 5.57 -16.85 15.25
N GLU A 67 4.77 -17.47 16.08
CA GLU A 67 5.01 -18.77 16.71
C GLU A 67 5.05 -19.89 15.65
N GLU A 68 4.11 -19.89 14.71
CA GLU A 68 4.07 -20.86 13.61
C GLU A 68 5.28 -20.71 12.69
N LEU A 69 5.71 -19.48 12.38
CA LEU A 69 6.91 -19.23 11.56
C LEU A 69 8.18 -19.75 12.25
N ILE A 70 8.33 -19.47 13.56
CA ILE A 70 9.47 -19.98 14.35
C ILE A 70 9.46 -21.51 14.32
N HIS A 71 8.33 -22.14 14.61
CA HIS A 71 8.22 -23.60 14.61
C HIS A 71 8.52 -24.19 13.23
N PHE A 72 8.00 -23.57 12.16
CA PHE A 72 8.25 -24.00 10.79
C PHE A 72 9.74 -23.95 10.44
N LEU A 73 10.42 -22.83 10.69
CA LEU A 73 11.84 -22.66 10.35
C LEU A 73 12.77 -23.47 11.24
N GLU A 74 12.45 -23.64 12.54
CA GLU A 74 13.23 -24.51 13.44
C GLU A 74 13.16 -25.97 12.99
N ASN A 75 11.99 -26.47 12.62
CA ASN A 75 11.84 -27.82 12.08
C ASN A 75 12.57 -27.94 10.74
N HIS A 76 12.44 -26.95 9.86
CA HIS A 76 13.13 -26.95 8.59
C HIS A 76 14.66 -27.02 8.75
N TRP A 77 15.24 -26.20 9.62
CA TRP A 77 16.66 -26.21 9.90
C TRP A 77 17.10 -27.45 10.70
N GLY A 78 16.22 -28.04 11.50
CA GLY A 78 16.46 -29.32 12.15
C GLY A 78 16.68 -30.45 11.15
N VAL A 79 15.88 -30.49 10.09
CA VAL A 79 16.00 -31.50 9.03
C VAL A 79 17.14 -31.19 8.06
N PHE A 80 17.28 -29.92 7.66
CA PHE A 80 18.22 -29.48 6.63
C PHE A 80 19.42 -28.71 7.20
N GLY A 81 19.80 -28.98 8.44
CA GLY A 81 20.86 -28.26 9.14
C GLY A 81 22.21 -28.23 8.42
N TYR A 82 22.49 -29.24 7.59
CA TYR A 82 23.70 -29.34 6.76
C TYR A 82 23.72 -28.41 5.55
N LYS A 83 22.55 -27.87 5.13
CA LYS A 83 22.51 -26.89 4.04
C LYS A 83 23.01 -25.54 4.51
N SER A 84 23.50 -24.73 3.57
CA SER A 84 23.80 -23.34 3.88
C SER A 84 22.54 -22.58 4.28
N VAL A 85 22.69 -21.54 5.10
CA VAL A 85 21.56 -20.67 5.47
C VAL A 85 20.89 -20.09 4.24
N TYR A 86 21.68 -19.67 3.23
CA TYR A 86 21.17 -19.21 1.95
C TYR A 86 20.31 -20.27 1.25
N ASP A 87 20.85 -21.49 1.06
CA ASP A 87 20.15 -22.55 0.33
C ASP A 87 18.90 -23.04 1.06
N SER A 88 18.88 -22.96 2.38
CA SER A 88 17.74 -23.37 3.18
C SER A 88 16.51 -22.48 2.98
N LEU A 89 16.70 -21.22 2.62
CA LEU A 89 15.61 -20.26 2.37
C LEU A 89 15.12 -20.27 0.92
N ILE A 90 15.80 -20.98 0.02
CA ILE A 90 15.34 -21.14 -1.39
C ILE A 90 14.02 -21.93 -1.40
N GLY A 91 12.98 -21.36 -2.03
CA GLY A 91 11.64 -21.92 -2.06
C GLY A 91 10.74 -21.43 -0.92
N ILE A 92 11.29 -20.84 0.15
CA ILE A 92 10.52 -20.19 1.22
C ILE A 92 10.30 -18.71 0.86
N ILE A 93 11.37 -18.01 0.47
CA ILE A 93 11.30 -16.63 -0.03
C ILE A 93 12.01 -16.50 -1.37
N ASN A 94 11.80 -15.36 -2.06
CA ASN A 94 12.44 -15.12 -3.35
C ASN A 94 13.97 -15.06 -3.19
N LYS A 95 14.68 -15.85 -4.00
CA LYS A 95 16.14 -16.00 -3.92
C LYS A 95 16.94 -14.68 -4.00
N LYS A 96 16.39 -13.64 -4.65
CA LYS A 96 17.04 -12.33 -4.75
C LYS A 96 16.98 -11.54 -3.43
N ILE A 97 16.02 -11.84 -2.56
CA ILE A 97 15.87 -11.19 -1.25
C ILE A 97 16.81 -11.85 -0.22
N ILE A 98 17.05 -13.16 -0.33
CA ILE A 98 17.80 -13.93 0.68
C ILE A 98 19.12 -13.26 1.08
N PRO A 99 20.03 -12.87 0.16
CA PRO A 99 21.31 -12.28 0.56
C PRO A 99 21.15 -10.95 1.32
N ILE A 100 20.13 -10.18 0.96
CA ILE A 100 19.86 -8.88 1.59
C ILE A 100 19.29 -9.11 3.00
N LEU A 101 18.31 -9.98 3.12
CA LEU A 101 17.70 -10.35 4.41
C LEU A 101 18.75 -10.91 5.38
N LEU A 102 19.62 -11.83 4.92
CA LEU A 102 20.63 -12.43 5.77
C LEU A 102 21.69 -11.42 6.22
N ARG A 103 22.07 -10.46 5.35
CA ARG A 103 22.96 -9.36 5.73
C ARG A 103 22.31 -8.45 6.78
N GLU A 104 21.04 -8.07 6.59
CA GLU A 104 20.28 -7.28 7.57
C GLU A 104 20.07 -8.04 8.90
N ALA A 105 20.00 -9.38 8.84
CA ALA A 105 19.97 -10.25 10.02
C ALA A 105 21.33 -10.37 10.73
N ASN A 106 22.37 -9.69 10.24
CA ASN A 106 23.75 -9.77 10.72
C ASN A 106 24.34 -11.18 10.64
N ILE A 107 24.01 -11.92 9.56
CA ILE A 107 24.64 -13.22 9.28
C ILE A 107 25.97 -12.97 8.57
N GLU A 108 27.06 -13.26 9.26
CA GLU A 108 28.42 -13.01 8.76
C GLU A 108 28.74 -13.81 7.50
N SER A 109 28.36 -15.09 7.46
CA SER A 109 28.50 -15.97 6.31
C SER A 109 27.17 -16.59 5.92
N ILE A 110 26.62 -16.18 4.79
CA ILE A 110 25.34 -16.72 4.27
C ILE A 110 25.47 -18.19 3.84
N HIS A 111 26.69 -18.67 3.63
CA HIS A 111 26.99 -20.05 3.21
C HIS A 111 27.33 -20.98 4.37
N LYS A 112 27.33 -20.50 5.63
CA LYS A 112 27.52 -21.36 6.78
C LYS A 112 26.36 -22.36 6.93
N PRO A 113 26.58 -23.56 7.47
CA PRO A 113 25.52 -24.54 7.71
C PRO A 113 24.48 -24.00 8.69
N CYS A 114 23.21 -24.39 8.50
CA CYS A 114 22.13 -23.91 9.39
C CYS A 114 22.29 -24.33 10.84
N TRP A 115 22.94 -25.46 11.14
CA TRP A 115 23.23 -25.87 12.53
C TRP A 115 24.19 -24.94 13.26
N GLU A 116 24.92 -24.07 12.56
CA GLU A 116 25.79 -23.04 13.14
C GLU A 116 25.06 -21.73 13.45
N LEU A 117 23.75 -21.64 13.10
CA LEU A 117 22.95 -20.46 13.43
C LEU A 117 22.80 -20.35 14.95
N THR A 118 23.25 -19.22 15.48
CA THR A 118 23.00 -18.86 16.87
C THR A 118 21.52 -18.50 17.06
N TRP A 119 21.06 -18.57 18.31
CA TRP A 119 19.68 -18.14 18.63
C TRP A 119 19.40 -16.68 18.24
N GLN A 120 20.40 -15.81 18.42
CA GLN A 120 20.25 -14.39 18.03
C GLN A 120 20.07 -14.21 16.52
N GLU A 121 20.84 -14.92 15.71
CA GLU A 121 20.74 -14.87 14.26
C GLU A 121 19.39 -15.39 13.76
N LYS A 122 18.91 -16.49 14.36
CA LYS A 122 17.56 -17.02 14.05
C LYS A 122 16.48 -16.00 14.37
N ASN A 123 16.53 -15.39 15.57
CA ASN A 123 15.57 -14.35 15.96
C ASN A 123 15.60 -13.15 15.02
N ASN A 124 16.78 -12.73 14.54
CA ASN A 124 16.90 -11.65 13.59
C ASN A 124 16.22 -12.02 12.25
N ILE A 125 16.39 -13.27 11.77
CA ILE A 125 15.71 -13.76 10.56
C ILE A 125 14.18 -13.76 10.78
N PHE A 126 13.69 -14.30 11.91
CA PHE A 126 12.26 -14.30 12.21
C PHE A 126 11.68 -12.90 12.25
N ALA A 127 12.38 -11.97 12.91
CA ALA A 127 11.93 -10.57 13.00
C ALA A 127 11.82 -9.92 11.64
N LEU A 128 12.84 -10.07 10.77
CA LEU A 128 12.83 -9.49 9.42
C LEU A 128 11.78 -10.12 8.52
N LEU A 129 11.49 -11.40 8.64
CA LEU A 129 10.44 -12.06 7.86
C LEU A 129 9.04 -11.56 8.23
N LYS A 130 8.83 -11.16 9.50
CA LYS A 130 7.53 -10.72 10.04
C LYS A 130 7.36 -9.21 10.15
N ASP A 131 8.43 -8.44 10.30
CA ASP A 131 8.40 -7.00 10.58
C ASP A 131 9.65 -6.32 10.02
N TRP A 132 9.83 -6.37 8.71
CA TRP A 132 10.93 -5.66 8.07
C TRP A 132 10.58 -4.20 7.88
N ARG A 133 11.25 -3.31 8.61
CA ARG A 133 10.91 -1.89 8.69
C ARG A 133 11.74 -1.04 7.75
N PHE A 134 11.06 -0.09 7.08
CA PHE A 134 11.63 0.87 6.12
C PHE A 134 11.17 2.27 6.47
N ASN A 135 12.11 3.19 6.64
CA ASN A 135 11.78 4.60 6.82
C ASN A 135 11.35 5.20 5.48
N VAL A 136 10.21 5.85 5.48
CA VAL A 136 9.68 6.54 4.30
C VAL A 136 10.26 7.95 4.25
N THR A 137 11.03 8.23 3.21
CA THR A 137 11.62 9.55 2.97
C THR A 137 10.77 10.43 2.04
N GLY A 138 9.81 9.84 1.38
CA GLY A 138 8.88 10.53 0.47
C GLY A 138 8.12 9.53 -0.42
N THR A 139 7.32 10.08 -1.32
CA THR A 139 6.59 9.35 -2.36
C THR A 139 7.05 9.83 -3.73
N ASN A 140 6.83 9.02 -4.77
CA ASN A 140 7.09 9.44 -6.14
C ASN A 140 6.17 10.63 -6.51
N GLY A 141 6.67 11.52 -7.38
CA GLY A 141 5.92 12.68 -7.83
C GLY A 141 4.75 12.35 -8.76
N PHE A 142 4.01 13.37 -9.16
CA PHE A 142 2.79 13.27 -9.98
C PHE A 142 2.93 12.44 -11.25
N ASN A 143 4.09 12.37 -11.86
CA ASN A 143 4.32 11.55 -13.07
C ASN A 143 4.14 10.04 -12.83
N ASN A 144 4.17 9.60 -11.58
CA ASN A 144 3.98 8.20 -11.18
C ASN A 144 2.69 7.99 -10.38
N ALA A 145 1.94 9.04 -10.10
CA ALA A 145 0.68 8.96 -9.36
C ALA A 145 -0.40 8.32 -10.23
N GLN A 146 -1.13 7.34 -9.69
CA GLN A 146 -2.31 6.75 -10.33
C GLN A 146 -3.58 7.54 -9.97
N VAL A 147 -3.60 8.15 -8.79
CA VAL A 147 -4.70 8.95 -8.25
C VAL A 147 -4.10 10.15 -7.54
N THR A 148 -4.79 11.30 -7.61
CA THR A 148 -4.39 12.53 -6.94
C THR A 148 -5.28 12.77 -5.73
N ALA A 149 -4.69 12.91 -4.55
CA ALA A 149 -5.40 13.30 -3.34
C ALA A 149 -5.60 14.82 -3.31
N GLY A 150 -6.77 15.28 -2.82
CA GLY A 150 -7.15 16.68 -2.81
C GLY A 150 -8.08 17.03 -3.98
N GLY A 151 -8.63 18.23 -3.92
CA GLY A 151 -9.59 18.70 -4.92
C GLY A 151 -10.61 19.65 -4.32
N VAL A 152 -11.76 19.79 -4.97
CA VAL A 152 -12.88 20.57 -4.46
C VAL A 152 -13.42 19.93 -3.18
N ASN A 153 -13.55 20.73 -2.13
CA ASN A 153 -14.03 20.27 -0.83
C ASN A 153 -15.46 19.73 -0.95
N THR A 154 -15.65 18.45 -0.64
CA THR A 154 -16.94 17.78 -0.75
C THR A 154 -18.03 18.38 0.12
N LYS A 155 -17.69 19.08 1.22
CA LYS A 155 -18.65 19.79 2.08
C LYS A 155 -19.31 20.98 1.37
N GLU A 156 -18.67 21.53 0.35
CA GLU A 156 -19.14 22.65 -0.47
C GLU A 156 -19.93 22.20 -1.71
N VAL A 157 -20.18 20.90 -1.83
CA VAL A 157 -20.91 20.27 -2.93
C VAL A 157 -22.11 19.53 -2.36
N ASP A 158 -23.25 19.61 -3.02
CA ASP A 158 -24.42 18.84 -2.66
C ASP A 158 -24.22 17.35 -3.02
N GLU A 159 -24.44 16.46 -2.07
CA GLU A 159 -24.16 15.03 -2.22
C GLU A 159 -25.07 14.31 -3.20
N SER A 160 -26.27 14.85 -3.44
CA SER A 160 -27.28 14.23 -4.31
C SER A 160 -27.24 14.74 -5.74
N THR A 161 -26.84 16.01 -5.94
CA THR A 161 -26.86 16.66 -7.25
C THR A 161 -25.47 16.92 -7.80
N LEU A 162 -24.45 16.90 -6.94
CA LEU A 162 -23.07 17.29 -7.22
C LEU A 162 -22.94 18.77 -7.67
N GLU A 163 -23.93 19.59 -7.30
CA GLU A 163 -23.93 21.03 -7.50
C GLU A 163 -23.12 21.73 -6.41
N SER A 164 -22.42 22.79 -6.80
CA SER A 164 -21.76 23.69 -5.84
C SER A 164 -22.77 24.38 -4.93
N LYS A 165 -22.55 24.31 -3.60
CA LYS A 165 -23.33 25.11 -2.63
C LYS A 165 -22.97 26.59 -2.63
N ILE A 166 -21.88 26.97 -3.32
CA ILE A 166 -21.36 28.34 -3.37
C ILE A 166 -21.75 29.05 -4.65
N VAL A 167 -21.68 28.33 -5.78
CA VAL A 167 -21.94 28.89 -7.12
C VAL A 167 -23.10 28.11 -7.74
N PRO A 168 -24.29 28.74 -7.91
CA PRO A 168 -25.45 28.08 -8.52
C PRO A 168 -25.14 27.62 -9.98
N ASN A 169 -25.70 26.49 -10.37
CA ASN A 169 -25.54 25.85 -11.69
C ASN A 169 -24.11 25.44 -12.06
N LEU A 170 -23.22 25.33 -11.06
CA LEU A 170 -21.89 24.75 -11.23
C LEU A 170 -21.87 23.35 -10.64
N TYR A 171 -21.58 22.36 -11.47
CA TYR A 171 -21.54 20.95 -11.08
C TYR A 171 -20.14 20.40 -11.19
N PHE A 172 -19.80 19.41 -10.34
CA PHE A 172 -18.52 18.76 -10.32
C PHE A 172 -18.69 17.24 -10.50
N CYS A 173 -17.79 16.58 -11.22
CA CYS A 173 -17.75 15.13 -11.33
C CYS A 173 -16.32 14.61 -11.44
N GLY A 174 -16.13 13.36 -11.07
CA GLY A 174 -14.84 12.68 -11.17
C GLY A 174 -13.81 13.15 -10.14
N GLU A 175 -12.56 13.07 -10.54
CA GLU A 175 -11.39 13.25 -9.66
C GLU A 175 -11.12 14.71 -9.25
N ILE A 176 -11.86 15.68 -9.82
CA ILE A 176 -11.77 17.06 -9.37
C ILE A 176 -12.30 17.27 -7.94
N LEU A 177 -13.21 16.41 -7.51
CA LEU A 177 -13.68 16.35 -6.13
C LEU A 177 -12.62 15.69 -5.24
N ASP A 178 -12.48 16.15 -3.99
CA ASP A 178 -11.62 15.49 -2.99
C ASP A 178 -12.25 14.16 -2.52
N VAL A 179 -12.31 13.22 -3.46
CA VAL A 179 -12.77 11.85 -3.27
C VAL A 179 -11.77 10.92 -3.93
N ASP A 180 -11.07 10.14 -3.12
CA ASP A 180 -10.19 9.09 -3.59
C ASP A 180 -10.57 7.77 -2.90
N GLY A 181 -10.85 6.79 -3.72
CA GLY A 181 -11.21 5.43 -3.30
C GLY A 181 -10.01 4.49 -3.34
N ASP A 182 -10.22 3.31 -2.79
CA ASP A 182 -9.23 2.26 -2.74
C ASP A 182 -8.76 1.81 -4.14
N CYS A 183 -7.59 1.16 -4.19
CA CYS A 183 -7.13 0.47 -5.39
C CYS A 183 -8.12 -0.63 -5.79
N GLY A 184 -8.32 -0.83 -7.11
CA GLY A 184 -9.24 -1.86 -7.60
C GLY A 184 -10.37 -1.34 -8.49
N GLY A 185 -10.24 -0.11 -9.04
CA GLY A 185 -11.18 0.47 -9.99
C GLY A 185 -12.24 1.37 -9.38
N PHE A 186 -12.26 1.57 -8.06
CA PHE A 186 -13.23 2.43 -7.37
C PHE A 186 -13.19 3.88 -7.87
N ASN A 187 -12.02 4.43 -8.14
CA ASN A 187 -11.85 5.79 -8.67
C ASN A 187 -12.45 5.94 -10.07
N LEU A 188 -12.29 4.94 -10.95
CA LEU A 188 -12.95 4.92 -12.26
C LEU A 188 -14.45 4.78 -12.12
N GLN A 189 -14.93 3.94 -11.22
CA GLN A 189 -16.36 3.79 -10.92
C GLN A 189 -16.96 5.11 -10.42
N TRP A 190 -16.25 5.81 -9.53
CA TRP A 190 -16.64 7.13 -9.04
C TRP A 190 -16.73 8.14 -10.21
N ALA A 191 -15.73 8.18 -11.09
CA ALA A 191 -15.72 9.09 -12.22
C ALA A 191 -16.95 8.89 -13.13
N TRP A 192 -17.29 7.64 -13.45
CA TRP A 192 -18.46 7.30 -14.24
C TRP A 192 -19.78 7.61 -13.52
N ALA A 193 -19.92 7.19 -12.26
CA ALA A 193 -21.14 7.39 -11.48
C ALA A 193 -21.45 8.87 -11.27
N SER A 194 -20.44 9.67 -10.91
CA SER A 194 -20.59 11.11 -10.70
C SER A 194 -20.91 11.85 -12.02
N ALA A 195 -20.28 11.47 -13.14
CA ALA A 195 -20.59 12.05 -14.43
C ALA A 195 -22.03 11.76 -14.85
N LEU A 196 -22.52 10.53 -14.63
CA LEU A 196 -23.91 10.16 -14.92
C LEU A 196 -24.90 10.95 -14.04
N ALA A 197 -24.59 11.13 -12.76
CA ALA A 197 -25.44 11.92 -11.84
C ALA A 197 -25.59 13.38 -12.31
N VAL A 198 -24.48 14.00 -12.74
CA VAL A 198 -24.48 15.38 -13.25
C VAL A 198 -25.22 15.47 -14.59
N SER A 199 -25.02 14.51 -15.52
CA SER A 199 -25.66 14.56 -16.86
C SER A 199 -27.18 14.46 -16.78
N ASN A 200 -27.71 13.59 -15.93
CA ASN A 200 -29.17 13.44 -15.72
C ASN A 200 -29.80 14.76 -15.24
N ARG A 201 -29.10 15.51 -14.39
CA ARG A 201 -29.57 16.82 -13.90
C ARG A 201 -29.55 17.90 -14.99
N SER A 202 -28.52 17.92 -15.83
CA SER A 202 -28.45 18.89 -16.92
C SER A 202 -29.55 18.68 -17.96
N GLU A 203 -29.99 17.43 -18.18
CA GLU A 203 -31.12 17.13 -19.08
C GLU A 203 -32.46 17.56 -18.47
N GLU A 204 -32.69 17.35 -17.15
CA GLU A 204 -33.90 17.86 -16.48
C GLU A 204 -34.01 19.38 -16.59
N HIS A 205 -32.94 20.11 -16.37
CA HIS A 205 -32.91 21.59 -16.51
C HIS A 205 -33.16 22.05 -17.94
N THR A 206 -32.63 21.34 -18.94
CA THR A 206 -32.83 21.66 -20.35
C THR A 206 -34.30 21.41 -20.77
N SER A 207 -34.94 20.37 -20.25
CA SER A 207 -36.36 20.06 -20.53
C SER A 207 -37.31 21.06 -19.87
N GLU A 208 -37.01 21.61 -18.69
CA GLU A 208 -37.77 22.67 -18.05
C GLU A 208 -37.71 23.99 -18.83
N LEU A 209 -36.55 24.35 -19.40
CA LEU A 209 -36.38 25.55 -20.24
C LEU A 209 -37.05 25.43 -21.60
N GLN A 210 -37.33 24.23 -22.09
CA GLN A 210 -38.03 23.96 -23.36
C GLN A 210 -39.54 23.80 -23.21
N SER A 211 -40.08 23.84 -21.99
CA SER A 211 -41.54 23.81 -21.80
C SER A 211 -42.15 25.08 -22.34
N PRO A 212 -43.07 25.02 -23.32
CA PRO A 212 -43.68 26.22 -23.90
C PRO A 212 -44.49 26.93 -22.81
N VAL A 213 -44.20 28.23 -22.65
CA VAL A 213 -45.03 29.11 -21.84
C VAL A 213 -46.44 29.04 -22.45
N ARG A 214 -47.39 28.39 -21.78
CA ARG A 214 -48.80 28.45 -22.18
C ARG A 214 -49.31 29.85 -21.93
N SER A 215 -49.53 30.54 -23.01
CA SER A 215 -50.29 31.80 -23.07
C SER A 215 -51.76 31.62 -22.67
#